data_730bb7029ba6ef2944d8693d5a62ea6b
#
_entry.id   730bb7029ba6ef2944d8693d5a62ea6b
#
_cell.length_a   1.000
_cell.length_b   1.000
_cell.length_c   1.000
_cell.angle_alpha   90.00
_cell.angle_beta   90.00
_cell.angle_gamma   90.00
#
_symmetry.space_group_name_H-M   'P 1'
#
loop_
_entity.id
_entity.type
_entity.pdbx_description
1 polymer ?
#
loop_
_entity_poly.entity_id
_entity_poly.type
_entity_poly.pdbx_seq_one_letter_code
_entity_poly.pdbx_strand_id
1 'polypeptide(L)'
;LIDVRIDEDFGAAPRLIPGSRRRSHATIADWATEVAGPVVVICQKGLKLSHGVAAWLRQSGIEAESLEGGFEAWLGAGLPLVPVDQIAPRDPQGRSIWVTRSRPKIDRIACPWLIRRFVDPGAVFLFVAPSEVAAVADRFGGAPFDIEGVPWSHRGELCTFDVMVEAFGLNFEPMLRLATIVRGADTARPDLAPEVTGLLAASLGFSRMFSDDIAQMEATFPLYDALYRWCRDATEETHNWPHKKPGAKA
;
A
#
# COMPACT_ATOMS: atom_id res chain seq x y z
N LEU A 1 1.88 10.42 -5.98
CA LEU A 1 1.16 10.53 -7.26
C LEU A 1 -0.13 11.31 -7.06
N ILE A 2 -0.48 12.22 -7.99
CA ILE A 2 -1.71 13.03 -7.93
C ILE A 2 -2.49 12.87 -9.24
N ASP A 3 -3.71 12.33 -9.13
CA ASP A 3 -4.64 12.18 -10.25
C ASP A 3 -5.53 13.42 -10.35
N VAL A 4 -5.39 14.15 -11.45
CA VAL A 4 -6.14 15.38 -11.75
C VAL A 4 -7.09 15.21 -12.95
N ARG A 5 -7.47 13.99 -13.29
CA ARG A 5 -8.50 13.74 -14.31
C ARG A 5 -9.78 14.48 -13.95
N ILE A 6 -10.47 15.01 -14.96
CA ILE A 6 -11.81 15.59 -14.79
C ILE A 6 -12.83 14.50 -14.40
N ASP A 7 -13.96 14.90 -13.86
CA ASP A 7 -14.96 13.95 -13.35
C ASP A 7 -15.51 13.03 -14.43
N GLU A 8 -15.65 13.52 -15.68
CA GLU A 8 -16.08 12.73 -16.82
C GLU A 8 -15.08 11.61 -17.15
N ASP A 9 -13.80 11.95 -17.29
CA ASP A 9 -12.73 10.98 -17.58
C ASP A 9 -12.60 9.94 -16.47
N PHE A 10 -12.68 10.41 -15.22
CA PHE A 10 -12.60 9.53 -14.05
C PHE A 10 -13.82 8.61 -13.94
N GLY A 11 -15.02 9.15 -14.18
CA GLY A 11 -16.28 8.38 -14.15
C GLY A 11 -16.35 7.30 -15.21
N ALA A 12 -15.73 7.51 -16.37
CA ALA A 12 -15.62 6.50 -17.42
C ALA A 12 -14.71 5.31 -17.02
N ALA A 13 -13.74 5.53 -16.14
CA ALA A 13 -12.83 4.51 -15.61
C ALA A 13 -12.48 4.80 -14.15
N PRO A 14 -13.36 4.44 -13.17
CA PRO A 14 -13.21 4.81 -11.77
C PRO A 14 -12.18 3.92 -11.06
N ARG A 15 -10.95 3.97 -11.54
CA ARG A 15 -9.79 3.27 -11.01
C ARG A 15 -8.63 4.24 -10.86
N LEU A 16 -7.77 4.01 -9.90
CA LEU A 16 -6.59 4.81 -9.60
C LEU A 16 -5.30 4.06 -9.92
N ILE A 17 -4.30 4.77 -10.41
CA ILE A 17 -2.93 4.24 -10.42
C ILE A 17 -2.51 4.02 -8.96
N PRO A 18 -1.90 2.87 -8.60
CA PRO A 18 -1.56 2.55 -7.21
C PRO A 18 -0.81 3.68 -6.51
N GLY A 19 -1.25 4.02 -5.30
CA GLY A 19 -0.67 5.09 -4.48
C GLY A 19 -1.04 6.51 -4.92
N SER A 20 -1.89 6.69 -5.93
CA SER A 20 -2.33 8.02 -6.34
C SER A 20 -3.50 8.55 -5.49
N ARG A 21 -3.50 9.89 -5.32
CA ARG A 21 -4.62 10.63 -4.72
C ARG A 21 -5.28 11.49 -5.76
N ARG A 22 -6.61 11.45 -5.81
CA ARG A 22 -7.37 12.34 -6.69
C ARG A 22 -7.50 13.73 -6.08
N ARG A 23 -7.19 14.75 -6.87
CA ARG A 23 -7.31 16.18 -6.53
C ARG A 23 -7.88 16.93 -7.72
N SER A 24 -8.72 17.93 -7.47
CA SER A 24 -9.22 18.79 -8.54
C SER A 24 -8.11 19.73 -9.03
N HIS A 25 -7.88 19.77 -10.34
CA HIS A 25 -6.96 20.73 -10.94
C HIS A 25 -7.47 22.18 -10.80
N ALA A 26 -8.80 22.39 -10.70
CA ALA A 26 -9.41 23.70 -10.59
C ALA A 26 -9.15 24.37 -9.23
N THR A 27 -8.88 23.57 -8.18
CA THR A 27 -8.62 24.08 -6.82
C THR A 27 -7.15 23.89 -6.40
N ILE A 28 -6.24 23.88 -7.36
CA ILE A 28 -4.81 23.64 -7.07
C ILE A 28 -4.23 24.64 -6.05
N ALA A 29 -4.69 25.89 -6.06
CA ALA A 29 -4.24 26.89 -5.11
C ALA A 29 -4.56 26.52 -3.65
N ASP A 30 -5.63 25.75 -3.42
CA ASP A 30 -6.07 25.37 -2.08
C ASP A 30 -5.22 24.23 -1.49
N TRP A 31 -4.76 23.30 -2.35
CA TRP A 31 -4.09 22.09 -1.89
C TRP A 31 -2.60 22.00 -2.23
N ALA A 32 -2.07 22.90 -3.06
CA ALA A 32 -0.65 22.87 -3.43
C ALA A 32 0.28 22.92 -2.22
N THR A 33 -0.08 23.69 -1.18
CA THR A 33 0.69 23.84 0.05
C THR A 33 0.69 22.60 0.95
N GLU A 34 -0.23 21.65 0.73
CA GLU A 34 -0.28 20.38 1.44
C GLU A 34 0.68 19.33 0.86
N VAL A 35 1.25 19.61 -0.32
CA VAL A 35 2.11 18.67 -1.03
C VAL A 35 3.52 18.77 -0.51
N ALA A 36 4.06 17.63 -0.06
CA ALA A 36 5.44 17.52 0.41
C ALA A 36 6.23 16.56 -0.50
N GLY A 37 7.37 17.03 -1.01
CA GLY A 37 8.29 16.23 -1.81
C GLY A 37 7.92 16.11 -3.29
N PRO A 38 8.70 15.33 -4.05
CA PRO A 38 8.53 15.17 -5.49
C PRO A 38 7.16 14.54 -5.85
N VAL A 39 6.54 15.04 -6.92
CA VAL A 39 5.20 14.64 -7.35
C VAL A 39 5.17 14.26 -8.82
N VAL A 40 4.50 13.17 -9.16
CA VAL A 40 4.08 12.87 -10.53
C VAL A 40 2.58 13.15 -10.66
N VAL A 41 2.21 14.01 -11.59
CA VAL A 41 0.83 14.43 -11.85
C VAL A 41 0.25 13.62 -13.02
N ILE A 42 -0.94 13.08 -12.83
CA ILE A 42 -1.63 12.20 -13.77
C ILE A 42 -2.90 12.90 -14.27
N CYS A 43 -3.05 13.08 -15.58
CA CYS A 43 -4.35 13.34 -16.19
C CYS A 43 -4.67 12.25 -17.21
N GLN A 44 -5.80 12.35 -17.93
CA GLN A 44 -6.23 11.30 -18.85
C GLN A 44 -5.18 10.94 -19.90
N LYS A 45 -4.57 11.95 -20.56
CA LYS A 45 -3.63 11.78 -21.69
C LYS A 45 -2.20 12.25 -21.40
N GLY A 46 -1.88 12.67 -20.17
CA GLY A 46 -0.55 13.20 -19.85
C GLY A 46 -0.25 14.56 -20.53
N LEU A 47 -1.28 15.38 -20.79
CA LEU A 47 -1.14 16.63 -21.55
C LEU A 47 -1.47 17.86 -20.68
N LYS A 48 -2.28 18.79 -21.22
CA LYS A 48 -2.52 20.14 -20.69
C LYS A 48 -2.82 20.21 -19.18
N LEU A 49 -3.64 19.32 -18.64
CA LEU A 49 -4.01 19.39 -17.22
C LEU A 49 -2.85 19.00 -16.31
N SER A 50 -2.20 17.85 -16.56
CA SER A 50 -1.05 17.44 -15.76
C SER A 50 0.15 18.36 -15.95
N HIS A 51 0.38 18.86 -17.17
CA HIS A 51 1.43 19.84 -17.41
C HIS A 51 1.18 21.17 -16.67
N GLY A 52 -0.06 21.67 -16.67
CA GLY A 52 -0.44 22.90 -15.96
C GLY A 52 -0.29 22.77 -14.46
N VAL A 53 -0.80 21.65 -13.88
CA VAL A 53 -0.68 21.38 -12.44
C VAL A 53 0.79 21.19 -12.04
N ALA A 54 1.58 20.44 -12.80
CA ALA A 54 3.00 20.27 -12.51
C ALA A 54 3.77 21.60 -12.60
N ALA A 55 3.43 22.46 -13.57
CA ALA A 55 4.02 23.80 -13.67
C ALA A 55 3.67 24.68 -12.47
N TRP A 56 2.41 24.63 -11.99
CA TRP A 56 1.99 25.36 -10.80
C TRP A 56 2.74 24.88 -9.54
N LEU A 57 2.86 23.56 -9.34
CA LEU A 57 3.60 22.99 -8.21
C LEU A 57 5.07 23.41 -8.23
N ARG A 58 5.72 23.39 -9.41
CA ARG A 58 7.11 23.89 -9.56
C ARG A 58 7.24 25.39 -9.23
N GLN A 59 6.24 26.22 -9.60
CA GLN A 59 6.20 27.63 -9.21
C GLN A 59 6.12 27.79 -7.68
N SER A 60 5.49 26.84 -6.98
CA SER A 60 5.43 26.78 -5.51
C SER A 60 6.67 26.12 -4.86
N GLY A 61 7.72 25.85 -5.62
CA GLY A 61 8.97 25.24 -5.13
C GLY A 61 8.92 23.71 -4.96
N ILE A 62 7.90 23.05 -5.49
CA ILE A 62 7.73 21.61 -5.39
C ILE A 62 8.23 20.96 -6.68
N GLU A 63 9.13 19.97 -6.57
CA GLU A 63 9.54 19.15 -7.71
C GLU A 63 8.34 18.36 -8.23
N ALA A 64 7.95 18.60 -9.49
CA ALA A 64 6.76 18.01 -10.07
C ALA A 64 6.94 17.68 -11.55
N GLU A 65 6.52 16.48 -11.93
CA GLU A 65 6.52 15.97 -13.30
C GLU A 65 5.11 15.54 -13.72
N SER A 66 4.92 15.34 -15.01
CA SER A 66 3.69 14.82 -15.60
C SER A 66 3.94 13.40 -16.08
N LEU A 67 3.03 12.45 -15.78
CA LEU A 67 3.09 11.10 -16.32
C LEU A 67 2.88 11.15 -17.84
N GLU A 68 3.87 10.72 -18.59
CA GLU A 68 3.81 10.67 -20.06
C GLU A 68 2.69 9.72 -20.51
N GLY A 69 1.86 10.17 -21.45
CA GLY A 69 0.67 9.45 -21.91
C GLY A 69 -0.45 9.30 -20.88
N GLY A 70 -0.22 9.71 -19.64
CA GLY A 70 -1.21 9.75 -18.57
C GLY A 70 -1.84 8.41 -18.22
N PHE A 71 -3.08 8.47 -17.74
CA PHE A 71 -3.84 7.28 -17.36
C PHE A 71 -4.11 6.32 -18.53
N GLU A 72 -4.31 6.85 -19.74
CA GLU A 72 -4.54 6.01 -20.94
C GLU A 72 -3.34 5.14 -21.26
N ALA A 73 -2.13 5.68 -21.22
CA ALA A 73 -0.91 4.91 -21.47
C ALA A 73 -0.69 3.84 -20.38
N TRP A 74 -0.93 4.18 -19.10
CA TRP A 74 -0.86 3.24 -18.00
C TRP A 74 -1.85 2.06 -18.18
N LEU A 75 -3.10 2.38 -18.50
CA LEU A 75 -4.13 1.40 -18.77
C LEU A 75 -3.79 0.52 -20.00
N GLY A 76 -3.33 1.16 -21.08
CA GLY A 76 -2.94 0.47 -22.32
C GLY A 76 -1.75 -0.48 -22.14
N ALA A 77 -0.86 -0.18 -21.19
CA ALA A 77 0.25 -1.05 -20.81
C ALA A 77 -0.16 -2.23 -19.91
N GLY A 78 -1.44 -2.35 -19.53
CA GLY A 78 -1.94 -3.43 -18.68
C GLY A 78 -1.39 -3.37 -17.23
N LEU A 79 -0.96 -2.20 -16.79
CA LEU A 79 -0.39 -2.01 -15.45
C LEU A 79 -1.48 -2.01 -14.37
N PRO A 80 -1.16 -2.34 -13.10
CA PRO A 80 -2.13 -2.44 -12.02
C PRO A 80 -2.94 -1.15 -11.82
N LEU A 81 -4.23 -1.31 -11.51
CA LEU A 81 -5.16 -0.23 -11.22
C LEU A 81 -6.04 -0.62 -10.04
N VAL A 82 -6.19 0.27 -9.08
CA VAL A 82 -7.02 0.09 -7.88
C VAL A 82 -8.45 0.51 -8.16
N PRO A 83 -9.46 -0.39 -8.10
CA PRO A 83 -10.87 -0.05 -8.21
C PRO A 83 -11.32 0.82 -7.03
N VAL A 84 -11.99 1.93 -7.30
CA VAL A 84 -12.36 2.90 -6.24
C VAL A 84 -13.47 2.37 -5.35
N ASP A 85 -14.35 1.53 -5.87
CA ASP A 85 -15.42 0.86 -5.13
C ASP A 85 -14.92 -0.18 -4.11
N GLN A 86 -13.66 -0.59 -4.22
CA GLN A 86 -13.01 -1.46 -3.24
C GLN A 86 -12.28 -0.68 -2.13
N ILE A 87 -12.18 0.64 -2.22
CA ILE A 87 -11.57 1.47 -1.18
C ILE A 87 -12.61 1.79 -0.11
N ALA A 88 -12.22 1.70 1.16
CA ALA A 88 -13.08 2.10 2.28
C ALA A 88 -13.60 3.54 2.11
N PRO A 89 -14.79 3.86 2.66
CA PRO A 89 -15.31 5.22 2.65
C PRO A 89 -14.29 6.23 3.14
N ARG A 90 -14.34 7.43 2.57
CA ARG A 90 -13.38 8.50 2.88
C ARG A 90 -14.00 9.51 3.83
N ASP A 91 -13.19 9.99 4.76
CA ASP A 91 -13.55 11.12 5.62
C ASP A 91 -13.58 12.45 4.83
N PRO A 92 -14.03 13.57 5.45
CA PRO A 92 -14.06 14.89 4.80
C PRO A 92 -12.67 15.37 4.33
N GLN A 93 -11.58 14.81 4.85
CA GLN A 93 -10.21 15.08 4.41
C GLN A 93 -9.76 14.15 3.26
N GLY A 94 -10.66 13.30 2.77
CA GLY A 94 -10.41 12.38 1.66
C GLY A 94 -9.58 11.15 2.04
N ARG A 95 -9.48 10.80 3.33
CA ARG A 95 -8.73 9.66 3.86
C ARG A 95 -9.66 8.48 4.12
N SER A 96 -9.28 7.29 3.70
CA SER A 96 -9.99 6.06 4.06
C SER A 96 -9.71 5.68 5.53
N ILE A 97 -10.74 5.18 6.22
CA ILE A 97 -10.65 4.77 7.63
C ILE A 97 -10.79 3.25 7.71
N TRP A 98 -9.84 2.62 8.40
CA TRP A 98 -9.75 1.17 8.56
C TRP A 98 -9.67 0.81 10.04
N VAL A 99 -10.44 -0.19 10.45
CA VAL A 99 -10.57 -0.56 11.87
C VAL A 99 -10.27 -2.04 12.05
N THR A 100 -9.38 -2.35 13.02
CA THR A 100 -9.05 -3.74 13.35
C THR A 100 -8.69 -3.90 14.82
N ARG A 101 -8.38 -5.13 15.20
CA ARG A 101 -8.02 -5.50 16.57
C ARG A 101 -6.67 -4.94 16.98
N SER A 102 -6.56 -4.45 18.21
CA SER A 102 -5.30 -4.06 18.86
C SER A 102 -4.28 -5.20 18.91
N ARG A 103 -3.04 -4.84 19.24
CA ARG A 103 -1.88 -5.75 19.25
C ARG A 103 -1.65 -6.42 17.89
N PRO A 104 -1.45 -5.60 16.82
CA PRO A 104 -1.35 -6.10 15.45
C PRO A 104 -0.11 -6.98 15.26
N LYS A 105 -0.27 -7.99 14.40
CA LYS A 105 0.82 -8.86 13.92
C LYS A 105 0.52 -9.21 12.47
N ILE A 106 1.53 -9.61 11.74
CA ILE A 106 1.48 -10.10 10.36
C ILE A 106 0.44 -9.34 9.51
N ASP A 107 -0.76 -9.89 9.32
CA ASP A 107 -1.82 -9.33 8.47
C ASP A 107 -2.26 -7.92 8.90
N ARG A 108 -2.40 -7.68 10.20
CA ARG A 108 -2.81 -6.38 10.75
C ARG A 108 -1.72 -5.31 10.69
N ILE A 109 -0.55 -5.63 10.12
CA ILE A 109 0.50 -4.70 9.72
C ILE A 109 0.67 -4.71 8.19
N ALA A 110 0.65 -5.89 7.56
CA ALA A 110 0.78 -6.03 6.10
C ALA A 110 -0.35 -5.32 5.35
N CYS A 111 -1.60 -5.46 5.81
CA CYS A 111 -2.75 -4.78 5.21
C CYS A 111 -2.65 -3.25 5.30
N PRO A 112 -2.38 -2.63 6.46
CA PRO A 112 -2.06 -1.21 6.54
C PRO A 112 -0.92 -0.76 5.63
N TRP A 113 0.16 -1.53 5.52
CA TRP A 113 1.26 -1.25 4.61
C TRP A 113 0.79 -1.24 3.15
N LEU A 114 0.06 -2.29 2.72
CA LEU A 114 -0.50 -2.39 1.37
C LEU A 114 -1.39 -1.17 1.05
N ILE A 115 -2.28 -0.84 1.97
CA ILE A 115 -3.21 0.28 1.81
C ILE A 115 -2.45 1.59 1.67
N ARG A 116 -1.50 1.89 2.56
CA ARG A 116 -0.74 3.15 2.51
C ARG A 116 0.22 3.25 1.32
N ARG A 117 0.78 2.15 0.83
CA ARG A 117 1.71 2.19 -0.29
C ARG A 117 1.01 2.20 -1.65
N PHE A 118 -0.15 1.53 -1.77
CA PHE A 118 -0.74 1.25 -3.08
C PHE A 118 -2.18 1.77 -3.25
N VAL A 119 -2.91 2.03 -2.17
CA VAL A 119 -4.35 2.34 -2.24
C VAL A 119 -4.65 3.76 -1.78
N ASP A 120 -4.28 4.11 -0.57
CA ASP A 120 -4.50 5.43 0.01
C ASP A 120 -3.34 5.83 0.95
N PRO A 121 -2.40 6.65 0.48
CA PRO A 121 -1.29 7.12 1.32
C PRO A 121 -1.71 7.88 2.58
N GLY A 122 -2.95 8.36 2.64
CA GLY A 122 -3.49 9.07 3.79
C GLY A 122 -4.35 8.22 4.71
N ALA A 123 -4.48 6.92 4.46
CA ALA A 123 -5.34 6.04 5.23
C ALA A 123 -5.11 6.13 6.74
N VAL A 124 -6.19 6.11 7.48
CA VAL A 124 -6.23 6.14 8.95
C VAL A 124 -6.51 4.73 9.47
N PHE A 125 -5.74 4.28 10.45
CA PHE A 125 -5.92 2.96 11.06
C PHE A 125 -6.29 3.12 12.53
N LEU A 126 -7.37 2.45 12.95
CA LEU A 126 -7.86 2.42 14.31
C LEU A 126 -7.70 1.00 14.85
N PHE A 127 -6.84 0.86 15.86
CA PHE A 127 -6.62 -0.40 16.57
C PHE A 127 -7.41 -0.37 17.88
N VAL A 128 -8.38 -1.27 18.04
CA VAL A 128 -9.31 -1.27 19.17
C VAL A 128 -9.48 -2.67 19.76
N ALA A 129 -10.18 -2.78 20.89
CA ALA A 129 -10.48 -4.10 21.47
C ALA A 129 -11.29 -4.95 20.47
N PRO A 130 -11.09 -6.28 20.41
CA PRO A 130 -11.75 -7.16 19.44
C PRO A 130 -13.28 -7.01 19.40
N SER A 131 -13.91 -6.82 20.56
CA SER A 131 -15.37 -6.65 20.70
C SER A 131 -15.87 -5.30 20.19
N GLU A 132 -15.00 -4.32 19.96
CA GLU A 132 -15.36 -2.95 19.59
C GLU A 132 -15.20 -2.65 18.09
N VAL A 133 -14.49 -3.51 17.36
CA VAL A 133 -14.11 -3.26 15.95
C VAL A 133 -15.31 -2.88 15.10
N ALA A 134 -16.40 -3.64 15.15
CA ALA A 134 -17.60 -3.37 14.33
C ALA A 134 -18.28 -2.06 14.73
N ALA A 135 -18.44 -1.79 16.03
CA ALA A 135 -19.08 -0.57 16.54
C ALA A 135 -18.24 0.69 16.24
N VAL A 136 -16.91 0.60 16.33
CA VAL A 136 -16.01 1.70 15.98
C VAL A 136 -16.01 1.94 14.47
N ALA A 137 -16.00 0.88 13.64
CA ALA A 137 -16.10 1.01 12.21
C ALA A 137 -17.39 1.75 11.80
N ASP A 138 -18.53 1.33 12.33
CA ASP A 138 -19.82 1.99 12.09
C ASP A 138 -19.79 3.46 12.54
N ARG A 139 -19.32 3.73 13.76
CA ARG A 139 -19.31 5.08 14.35
C ARG A 139 -18.44 6.08 13.56
N PHE A 140 -17.33 5.64 13.01
CA PHE A 140 -16.38 6.50 12.29
C PHE A 140 -16.49 6.37 10.77
N GLY A 141 -17.46 5.61 10.24
CA GLY A 141 -17.59 5.35 8.81
C GLY A 141 -16.39 4.62 8.22
N GLY A 142 -15.76 3.76 9.01
CA GLY A 142 -14.58 3.01 8.62
C GLY A 142 -14.91 1.60 8.11
N ALA A 143 -13.94 0.97 7.47
CA ALA A 143 -14.02 -0.41 7.03
C ALA A 143 -13.36 -1.34 8.08
N PRO A 144 -14.09 -2.31 8.64
CA PRO A 144 -13.49 -3.31 9.50
C PRO A 144 -12.70 -4.34 8.66
N PHE A 145 -11.55 -4.79 9.18
CA PHE A 145 -10.75 -5.82 8.52
C PHE A 145 -10.10 -6.78 9.52
N ASP A 146 -9.76 -7.96 9.03
CA ASP A 146 -9.15 -9.06 9.80
C ASP A 146 -9.96 -9.46 11.04
N ILE A 147 -11.29 -9.50 10.88
CA ILE A 147 -12.25 -10.08 11.82
C ILE A 147 -13.25 -10.95 11.07
N GLU A 148 -13.90 -11.85 11.77
CA GLU A 148 -14.88 -12.76 11.19
C GLU A 148 -16.12 -11.99 10.66
N GLY A 149 -16.68 -12.42 9.52
CA GLY A 149 -17.93 -11.91 8.97
C GLY A 149 -17.83 -10.61 8.19
N VAL A 150 -16.61 -10.11 7.89
CA VAL A 150 -16.41 -8.91 7.07
C VAL A 150 -15.76 -9.24 5.71
N PRO A 151 -15.94 -8.38 4.68
CA PRO A 151 -15.39 -8.62 3.34
C PRO A 151 -13.87 -8.76 3.33
N TRP A 152 -13.16 -7.93 4.07
CA TRP A 152 -11.69 -7.95 4.17
C TRP A 152 -11.24 -8.81 5.36
N SER A 153 -11.39 -10.11 5.21
CA SER A 153 -11.00 -11.12 6.19
C SER A 153 -10.48 -12.36 5.47
N HIS A 154 -10.02 -13.34 6.24
CA HIS A 154 -9.60 -14.63 5.71
C HIS A 154 -10.68 -15.27 4.84
N ARG A 155 -10.27 -15.91 3.74
CA ARG A 155 -11.16 -16.64 2.84
C ARG A 155 -10.55 -17.99 2.47
N GLY A 156 -11.05 -19.06 3.07
CA GLY A 156 -10.46 -20.39 2.92
C GLY A 156 -9.00 -20.41 3.44
N GLU A 157 -8.06 -20.76 2.57
CA GLU A 157 -6.63 -20.78 2.93
C GLU A 157 -5.95 -19.41 2.77
N LEU A 158 -6.65 -18.42 2.23
CA LEU A 158 -6.12 -17.07 1.99
C LEU A 158 -6.23 -16.23 3.25
N CYS A 159 -5.16 -15.53 3.60
CA CYS A 159 -5.19 -14.55 4.68
C CYS A 159 -5.78 -13.21 4.22
N THR A 160 -6.01 -12.28 5.14
CA THR A 160 -6.62 -10.97 4.81
C THR A 160 -5.80 -10.19 3.79
N PHE A 161 -4.48 -10.29 3.85
CA PHE A 161 -3.58 -9.63 2.88
C PHE A 161 -3.82 -10.14 1.45
N ASP A 162 -3.94 -11.45 1.24
CA ASP A 162 -4.26 -12.03 -0.07
C ASP A 162 -5.59 -11.48 -0.61
N VAL A 163 -6.62 -11.45 0.25
CA VAL A 163 -7.96 -10.97 -0.12
C VAL A 163 -7.92 -9.49 -0.53
N MET A 164 -7.15 -8.67 0.18
CA MET A 164 -6.96 -7.26 -0.17
C MET A 164 -6.16 -7.08 -1.46
N VAL A 165 -5.09 -7.86 -1.68
CA VAL A 165 -4.31 -7.85 -2.93
C VAL A 165 -5.22 -8.12 -4.13
N GLU A 166 -6.10 -9.12 -4.03
CA GLU A 166 -7.07 -9.46 -5.06
C GLU A 166 -8.10 -8.34 -5.27
N ALA A 167 -8.74 -7.86 -4.20
CA ALA A 167 -9.77 -6.83 -4.26
C ALA A 167 -9.25 -5.50 -4.82
N PHE A 168 -8.02 -5.13 -4.49
CA PHE A 168 -7.40 -3.91 -5.02
C PHE A 168 -6.76 -4.07 -6.40
N GLY A 169 -6.89 -5.23 -7.05
CA GLY A 169 -6.35 -5.46 -8.39
C GLY A 169 -4.82 -5.43 -8.44
N LEU A 170 -4.15 -5.76 -7.35
CA LEU A 170 -2.69 -5.73 -7.23
C LEU A 170 -2.04 -7.09 -7.50
N ASN A 171 -2.66 -7.89 -8.38
CA ASN A 171 -2.27 -9.28 -8.72
C ASN A 171 -1.09 -9.34 -9.70
N PHE A 172 0.04 -8.75 -9.35
CA PHE A 172 1.26 -8.84 -10.14
C PHE A 172 2.34 -9.61 -9.37
N GLU A 173 3.25 -10.23 -10.11
CA GLU A 173 4.15 -11.27 -9.60
C GLU A 173 4.88 -10.92 -8.29
N PRO A 174 5.56 -9.77 -8.12
CA PRO A 174 6.20 -9.43 -6.86
C PRO A 174 5.25 -9.32 -5.67
N MET A 175 4.03 -8.82 -5.89
CA MET A 175 3.02 -8.70 -4.82
C MET A 175 2.45 -10.07 -4.43
N LEU A 176 2.24 -10.96 -5.39
CA LEU A 176 1.78 -12.33 -5.13
C LEU A 176 2.84 -13.15 -4.38
N ARG A 177 4.12 -12.93 -4.69
CA ARG A 177 5.24 -13.52 -3.92
C ARG A 177 5.25 -13.03 -2.48
N LEU A 178 5.10 -11.73 -2.25
CA LEU A 178 4.98 -11.18 -0.90
C LEU A 178 3.74 -11.73 -0.17
N ALA A 179 2.60 -11.83 -0.87
CA ALA A 179 1.38 -12.39 -0.31
C ALA A 179 1.56 -13.84 0.18
N THR A 180 2.32 -14.65 -0.57
CA THR A 180 2.66 -16.02 -0.15
C THR A 180 3.47 -16.03 1.15
N ILE A 181 4.44 -15.12 1.30
CA ILE A 181 5.25 -14.99 2.53
C ILE A 181 4.38 -14.54 3.70
N VAL A 182 3.54 -13.52 3.50
CA VAL A 182 2.62 -13.00 4.53
C VAL A 182 1.65 -14.10 4.98
N ARG A 183 0.99 -14.78 4.03
CA ARG A 183 0.08 -15.88 4.33
C ARG A 183 0.76 -16.99 5.12
N GLY A 184 1.97 -17.39 4.71
CA GLY A 184 2.72 -18.41 5.44
C GLY A 184 2.99 -18.04 6.89
N ALA A 185 3.33 -16.78 7.15
CA ALA A 185 3.58 -16.27 8.49
C ALA A 185 2.29 -16.14 9.32
N ASP A 186 1.20 -15.72 8.69
CA ASP A 186 -0.08 -15.48 9.36
C ASP A 186 -0.85 -16.77 9.68
N THR A 187 -0.76 -17.75 8.79
CA THR A 187 -1.50 -19.03 8.91
C THR A 187 -0.66 -20.19 9.45
N ALA A 188 0.53 -19.93 9.99
CA ALA A 188 1.48 -20.93 10.50
C ALA A 188 1.87 -22.00 9.44
N ARG A 189 2.09 -21.58 8.19
CA ARG A 189 2.48 -22.43 7.07
C ARG A 189 3.90 -22.08 6.59
N PRO A 190 4.95 -22.43 7.36
CA PRO A 190 6.33 -22.13 7.00
C PRO A 190 6.83 -22.87 5.74
N ASP A 191 6.07 -23.85 5.28
CA ASP A 191 6.31 -24.60 4.05
C ASP A 191 6.03 -23.79 2.77
N LEU A 192 5.31 -22.67 2.83
CA LEU A 192 4.92 -21.89 1.66
C LEU A 192 6.09 -21.12 1.03
N ALA A 193 7.03 -20.62 1.86
CA ALA A 193 8.23 -19.95 1.38
C ALA A 193 9.30 -19.93 2.50
N PRO A 194 10.60 -19.98 2.17
CA PRO A 194 11.67 -19.96 3.18
C PRO A 194 11.70 -18.70 4.03
N GLU A 195 11.26 -17.56 3.48
CA GLU A 195 11.25 -16.24 4.13
C GLU A 195 10.17 -16.12 5.23
N VAL A 196 9.19 -17.02 5.25
CA VAL A 196 8.08 -17.01 6.21
C VAL A 196 8.56 -16.96 7.66
N THR A 197 9.54 -17.78 8.00
CA THR A 197 10.07 -17.85 9.37
C THR A 197 10.78 -16.55 9.78
N GLY A 198 11.44 -15.88 8.82
CA GLY A 198 12.05 -14.57 9.04
C GLY A 198 11.02 -13.49 9.32
N LEU A 199 9.97 -13.41 8.51
CA LEU A 199 8.87 -12.45 8.72
C LEU A 199 8.16 -12.70 10.05
N LEU A 200 7.86 -13.97 10.40
CA LEU A 200 7.22 -14.33 11.66
C LEU A 200 8.08 -13.87 12.86
N ALA A 201 9.36 -14.21 12.87
CA ALA A 201 10.26 -13.83 13.96
C ALA A 201 10.36 -12.31 14.12
N ALA A 202 10.52 -11.57 13.02
CA ALA A 202 10.58 -10.11 13.03
C ALA A 202 9.25 -9.51 13.56
N SER A 203 8.10 -9.97 13.07
CA SER A 203 6.78 -9.49 13.52
C SER A 203 6.54 -9.70 15.01
N LEU A 204 6.92 -10.86 15.55
CA LEU A 204 6.84 -11.15 16.98
C LEU A 204 7.79 -10.23 17.78
N GLY A 205 8.99 -9.97 17.26
CA GLY A 205 9.96 -9.04 17.84
C GLY A 205 9.39 -7.63 17.93
N PHE A 206 8.89 -7.06 16.84
CA PHE A 206 8.23 -5.75 16.83
C PHE A 206 7.06 -5.67 17.81
N SER A 207 6.20 -6.69 17.84
CA SER A 207 5.07 -6.73 18.79
C SER A 207 5.50 -6.73 20.27
N ARG A 208 6.74 -7.10 20.59
CA ARG A 208 7.31 -7.03 21.93
C ARG A 208 8.01 -5.70 22.22
N MET A 209 8.54 -5.05 21.19
CA MET A 209 9.25 -3.78 21.32
C MET A 209 8.31 -2.60 21.58
N PHE A 210 7.09 -2.64 21.03
CA PHE A 210 6.15 -1.53 21.07
C PHE A 210 4.91 -1.86 21.91
N SER A 211 4.49 -0.91 22.74
CA SER A 211 3.20 -0.95 23.45
C SER A 211 2.09 -0.20 22.70
N ASP A 212 2.47 0.79 21.88
CA ASP A 212 1.58 1.55 21.01
C ASP A 212 1.48 0.90 19.63
N ASP A 213 0.26 0.62 19.18
CA ASP A 213 -0.02 -0.12 17.95
C ASP A 213 0.30 0.71 16.68
N ILE A 214 0.12 2.03 16.73
CA ILE A 214 0.48 2.92 15.61
C ILE A 214 2.00 3.02 15.48
N ALA A 215 2.70 3.22 16.60
CA ALA A 215 4.17 3.25 16.60
C ALA A 215 4.76 1.92 16.11
N GLN A 216 4.17 0.79 16.50
CA GLN A 216 4.55 -0.54 16.00
C GLN A 216 4.34 -0.64 14.48
N MET A 217 3.17 -0.24 13.99
CA MET A 217 2.83 -0.26 12.58
C MET A 217 3.83 0.55 11.75
N GLU A 218 4.07 1.80 12.12
CA GLU A 218 4.99 2.70 11.40
C GLU A 218 6.44 2.16 11.42
N ALA A 219 6.90 1.66 12.56
CA ALA A 219 8.24 1.09 12.68
C ALA A 219 8.43 -0.21 11.87
N THR A 220 7.35 -0.93 11.57
CA THR A 220 7.40 -2.19 10.84
C THR A 220 7.26 -2.00 9.32
N PHE A 221 6.74 -0.88 8.84
CA PHE A 221 6.57 -0.61 7.40
C PHE A 221 7.88 -0.77 6.59
N PRO A 222 9.05 -0.30 7.04
CA PRO A 222 10.32 -0.54 6.34
C PRO A 222 10.67 -2.02 6.13
N LEU A 223 10.23 -2.92 7.02
CA LEU A 223 10.41 -4.36 6.81
C LEU A 223 9.60 -4.86 5.61
N TYR A 224 8.35 -4.43 5.48
CA TYR A 224 7.53 -4.78 4.32
C TYR A 224 8.00 -4.10 3.03
N ASP A 225 8.49 -2.86 3.11
CA ASP A 225 9.14 -2.18 1.98
C ASP A 225 10.35 -2.98 1.48
N ALA A 226 11.20 -3.48 2.40
CA ALA A 226 12.37 -4.29 2.07
C ALA A 226 11.98 -5.66 1.49
N LEU A 227 10.99 -6.35 2.06
CA LEU A 227 10.49 -7.62 1.55
C LEU A 227 9.88 -7.45 0.14
N TYR A 228 9.06 -6.41 -0.05
CA TYR A 228 8.49 -6.13 -1.37
C TYR A 228 9.59 -5.80 -2.40
N ARG A 229 10.60 -5.01 -2.01
CA ARG A 229 11.73 -4.70 -2.88
C ARG A 229 12.49 -5.98 -3.26
N TRP A 230 12.76 -6.86 -2.30
CA TRP A 230 13.38 -8.15 -2.56
C TRP A 230 12.53 -9.02 -3.50
N CYS A 231 11.22 -9.13 -3.26
CA CYS A 231 10.29 -9.85 -4.14
C CYS A 231 10.31 -9.33 -5.58
N ARG A 232 10.56 -8.03 -5.78
CA ARG A 232 10.50 -7.36 -7.08
C ARG A 232 11.76 -7.58 -7.91
N ASP A 233 12.93 -7.41 -7.33
CA ASP A 233 14.16 -7.32 -8.12
C ASP A 233 15.44 -7.81 -7.42
N ALA A 234 15.35 -8.57 -6.31
CA ALA A 234 16.52 -9.02 -5.58
C ALA A 234 16.51 -10.52 -5.20
N THR A 235 15.56 -11.31 -5.71
CA THR A 235 15.42 -12.74 -5.35
C THR A 235 16.61 -13.60 -5.80
N GLU A 236 17.36 -13.15 -6.80
CA GLU A 236 18.56 -13.83 -7.30
C GLU A 236 19.85 -13.37 -6.58
N GLU A 237 19.73 -12.36 -5.72
CA GLU A 237 20.89 -11.87 -4.98
C GLU A 237 21.27 -12.84 -3.85
N THR A 238 22.57 -13.11 -3.72
CA THR A 238 23.12 -13.94 -2.65
C THR A 238 24.24 -13.21 -1.94
N HIS A 239 24.35 -13.39 -0.62
CA HIS A 239 25.49 -12.90 0.14
C HIS A 239 26.58 -13.98 0.18
N ASN A 240 27.56 -13.87 -0.74
CA ASN A 240 28.67 -14.79 -0.82
C ASN A 240 29.86 -14.27 0.01
N TRP A 241 30.08 -14.85 1.17
CA TRP A 241 31.36 -14.65 1.88
C TRP A 241 32.47 -15.34 1.10
N PRO A 242 33.56 -14.64 0.68
CA PRO A 242 34.67 -15.30 0.00
C PRO A 242 35.35 -16.28 0.95
N HIS A 243 35.07 -17.57 0.78
CA HIS A 243 35.84 -18.60 1.46
C HIS A 243 37.28 -18.51 0.97
N LYS A 244 38.24 -18.15 1.86
CA LYS A 244 39.66 -18.39 1.60
C LYS A 244 39.80 -19.87 1.29
N LYS A 245 40.21 -20.22 0.05
CA LYS A 245 40.57 -21.60 -0.27
C LYS A 245 41.67 -22.03 0.71
N PRO A 246 41.51 -23.15 1.45
CA PRO A 246 42.59 -23.69 2.24
C PRO A 246 43.70 -24.11 1.26
N GLY A 247 44.86 -23.44 1.28
CA GLY A 247 46.01 -23.92 0.56
C GLY A 247 46.70 -23.01 -0.47
N ALA A 248 46.51 -21.70 -0.47
CA ALA A 248 47.47 -20.82 -1.14
C ALA A 248 48.66 -20.59 -0.17
N LYS A 249 49.70 -21.41 -0.28
CA LYS A 249 50.99 -21.15 0.33
C LYS A 249 51.60 -19.88 -0.29
N ALA A 250 52.09 -19.00 0.58
CA ALA A 250 52.88 -17.83 0.23
C ALA A 250 54.16 -18.21 -0.52
#